data_ff499a36bce63fc4a02f24bce7bd0e45
#
_entry.id   ff499a36bce63fc4a02f24bce7bd0e45
#
_cell.length_a   1.000
_cell.length_b   1.000
_cell.length_c   1.000
_cell.angle_alpha   90.00
_cell.angle_beta   90.00
_cell.angle_gamma   90.00
#
_symmetry.space_group_name_H-M   'P 1'
#
loop_
_entity.id
_entity.type
_entity.pdbx_description
1 polymer ?
#
loop_
_entity_poly.entity_id
_entity_poly.type
_entity_poly.pdbx_seq_one_letter_code
_entity_poly.pdbx_strand_id
1 'polypeptide(L)'
;MSRVTETFPEIPRVETPQPGEPRPKKRWSFFQKFVLFLLFVAVAGVFAGYGYLQYTEGKIERIASDDLTSLETAVASGEPVNFLLVGVDDRSTLPDEWDDKFGEFAGRRTDVIMLAHLVPGQSIQMLSIPRDWQANIPGHGTNRINAAYVVGGPDLLVQTVQSEVGIPINHYMEIDFAGVGAVVDSLGGVTIDFTYPGRDTTSGFQADAGRQTLNGEQAVAYARSRKYQELRNGQWESAGGGDISRTGRQQQLLIALFDQVTSPSSAFNLAGFLPTFADQITADEGLTLGRMADLGRDALTLRSGNIDSATVPVRNHKGSDGRAYVVPTDEAQAFIDAFRNGQPFPG
;
A
#
# COMPACT_ATOMS: atom_id res chain seq x y z
N MET A 1 -6.20 93.80 -66.90
CA MET A 1 -5.11 93.25 -66.12
C MET A 1 -5.68 92.92 -64.76
N SER A 2 -6.18 91.68 -64.55
CA SER A 2 -6.73 91.23 -63.27
C SER A 2 -5.67 90.35 -62.56
N ARG A 3 -5.30 90.72 -61.38
CA ARG A 3 -4.39 89.90 -60.50
C ARG A 3 -5.23 88.82 -59.83
N VAL A 4 -4.85 87.55 -60.07
CA VAL A 4 -5.37 86.43 -59.37
C VAL A 4 -4.52 86.29 -58.07
N THR A 5 -5.15 86.45 -56.96
CA THR A 5 -4.57 86.14 -55.62
C THR A 5 -4.86 84.70 -55.30
N GLU A 6 -3.84 83.82 -55.37
CA GLU A 6 -3.90 82.46 -54.89
C GLU A 6 -3.85 82.45 -53.33
N THR A 7 -4.91 81.99 -52.70
CA THR A 7 -4.95 81.69 -51.25
C THR A 7 -4.51 80.23 -51.00
N PHE A 8 -3.38 80.11 -50.39
CA PHE A 8 -2.92 78.76 -49.92
C PHE A 8 -3.74 78.33 -48.71
N PRO A 9 -4.15 77.06 -48.62
CA PRO A 9 -4.84 76.58 -47.41
C PRO A 9 -3.88 76.52 -46.25
N GLU A 10 -4.33 76.97 -45.07
CA GLU A 10 -3.60 76.87 -43.78
C GLU A 10 -3.39 75.40 -43.40
N ILE A 11 -2.13 75.02 -43.18
CA ILE A 11 -1.75 73.71 -42.65
C ILE A 11 -2.14 73.69 -41.20
N PRO A 12 -2.96 72.69 -40.70
CA PRO A 12 -3.32 72.60 -39.32
C PRO A 12 -2.06 72.38 -38.52
N ARG A 13 -1.85 73.18 -37.45
CA ARG A 13 -0.77 73.02 -36.47
C ARG A 13 -0.97 71.72 -35.76
N VAL A 14 -0.01 70.80 -35.92
CA VAL A 14 0.09 69.61 -35.06
C VAL A 14 0.50 70.07 -33.66
N GLU A 15 -0.43 70.01 -32.71
CA GLU A 15 -0.12 70.23 -31.29
C GLU A 15 0.83 69.13 -30.84
N THR A 16 2.07 69.50 -30.51
CA THR A 16 3.02 68.59 -29.87
C THR A 16 2.56 68.36 -28.43
N PRO A 17 2.47 67.08 -27.97
CA PRO A 17 2.07 66.81 -26.62
C PRO A 17 3.06 67.40 -25.62
N GLN A 18 2.56 68.14 -24.65
CA GLN A 18 3.36 68.75 -23.60
C GLN A 18 4.07 67.68 -22.76
N PRO A 19 5.38 67.74 -22.52
CA PRO A 19 6.07 66.81 -21.61
C PRO A 19 5.65 67.11 -20.16
N GLY A 20 4.86 66.23 -19.53
CA GLY A 20 4.64 66.35 -18.10
C GLY A 20 3.30 65.90 -17.54
N GLU A 21 2.32 65.45 -18.31
CA GLU A 21 1.11 64.89 -17.71
C GLU A 21 1.37 63.48 -17.14
N PRO A 22 1.25 63.26 -15.84
CA PRO A 22 1.40 61.93 -15.26
C PRO A 22 0.24 61.05 -15.72
N ARG A 23 0.56 60.02 -16.52
CA ARG A 23 -0.43 58.97 -16.93
C ARG A 23 -1.16 58.51 -15.69
N PRO A 24 -2.51 58.45 -15.68
CA PRO A 24 -3.27 57.97 -14.52
C PRO A 24 -2.84 56.57 -14.19
N LYS A 25 -2.28 56.37 -13.01
CA LYS A 25 -1.94 55.02 -12.48
C LYS A 25 -3.26 54.25 -12.40
N LYS A 26 -3.43 53.24 -13.23
CA LYS A 26 -4.59 52.34 -13.24
C LYS A 26 -4.74 51.70 -11.88
N ARG A 27 -5.61 52.24 -11.02
CA ARG A 27 -5.91 51.70 -9.69
C ARG A 27 -6.72 50.41 -9.89
N TRP A 28 -6.13 49.28 -9.57
CA TRP A 28 -6.83 48.00 -9.60
C TRP A 28 -8.03 48.06 -8.64
N SER A 29 -9.20 47.62 -9.11
CA SER A 29 -10.40 47.54 -8.29
C SER A 29 -10.20 46.52 -7.18
N PHE A 30 -10.94 46.64 -6.08
CA PHE A 30 -10.95 45.65 -5.00
C PHE A 30 -11.17 44.22 -5.52
N PHE A 31 -12.09 44.09 -6.49
CA PHE A 31 -12.40 42.80 -7.12
C PHE A 31 -11.19 42.21 -7.87
N GLN A 32 -10.44 43.02 -8.63
CA GLN A 32 -9.22 42.54 -9.31
C GLN A 32 -8.14 42.08 -8.34
N LYS A 33 -7.98 42.79 -7.21
CA LYS A 33 -7.04 42.37 -6.13
C LYS A 33 -7.50 41.08 -5.47
N PHE A 34 -8.80 40.92 -5.23
CA PHE A 34 -9.39 39.70 -4.66
C PHE A 34 -9.22 38.49 -5.59
N VAL A 35 -9.49 38.64 -6.90
CA VAL A 35 -9.26 37.58 -7.88
C VAL A 35 -7.79 37.17 -7.95
N LEU A 36 -6.86 38.14 -7.92
CA LEU A 36 -5.43 37.82 -7.86
C LEU A 36 -5.01 37.13 -6.57
N PHE A 37 -5.60 37.51 -5.45
CA PHE A 37 -5.37 36.82 -4.19
C PHE A 37 -5.87 35.37 -4.24
N LEU A 38 -7.07 35.11 -4.78
CA LEU A 38 -7.58 33.75 -4.96
C LEU A 38 -6.69 32.93 -5.91
N LEU A 39 -6.23 33.54 -7.01
CA LEU A 39 -5.29 32.89 -7.92
C LEU A 39 -3.96 32.56 -7.21
N PHE A 40 -3.44 33.48 -6.43
CA PHE A 40 -2.23 33.25 -5.64
C PHE A 40 -2.41 32.11 -4.64
N VAL A 41 -3.53 32.08 -3.91
CA VAL A 41 -3.85 30.99 -2.96
C VAL A 41 -3.99 29.65 -3.70
N ALA A 42 -4.64 29.63 -4.88
CA ALA A 42 -4.75 28.42 -5.68
C ALA A 42 -3.39 27.93 -6.18
N VAL A 43 -2.53 28.83 -6.69
CA VAL A 43 -1.17 28.48 -7.13
C VAL A 43 -0.31 28.04 -5.94
N ALA A 44 -0.38 28.73 -4.82
CA ALA A 44 0.33 28.32 -3.61
C ALA A 44 -0.14 26.94 -3.08
N GLY A 45 -1.45 26.66 -3.18
CA GLY A 45 -2.03 25.36 -2.85
C GLY A 45 -1.49 24.24 -3.76
N VAL A 46 -1.38 24.49 -5.06
CA VAL A 46 -0.80 23.54 -6.02
C VAL A 46 0.68 23.26 -5.69
N PHE A 47 1.47 24.33 -5.44
CA PHE A 47 2.89 24.16 -5.05
C PHE A 47 3.05 23.45 -3.71
N ALA A 48 2.21 23.76 -2.72
CA ALA A 48 2.22 23.08 -1.44
C ALA A 48 1.84 21.59 -1.59
N GLY A 49 0.82 21.28 -2.40
CA GLY A 49 0.42 19.91 -2.72
C GLY A 49 1.53 19.14 -3.45
N TYR A 50 2.17 19.75 -4.44
CA TYR A 50 3.30 19.14 -5.14
C TYR A 50 4.49 18.91 -4.21
N GLY A 51 4.85 19.91 -3.39
CA GLY A 51 5.92 19.78 -2.40
C GLY A 51 5.64 18.69 -1.36
N TYR A 52 4.38 18.57 -0.92
CA TYR A 52 3.95 17.51 -0.03
C TYR A 52 4.07 16.11 -0.66
N LEU A 53 3.69 15.97 -1.94
CA LEU A 53 3.84 14.71 -2.67
C LEU A 53 5.32 14.33 -2.83
N GLN A 54 6.18 15.29 -3.18
CA GLN A 54 7.62 15.06 -3.29
C GLN A 54 8.26 14.68 -1.94
N TYR A 55 7.83 15.35 -0.86
CA TYR A 55 8.27 15.00 0.49
C TYR A 55 7.88 13.58 0.87
N THR A 56 6.64 13.17 0.55
CA THR A 56 6.12 11.83 0.85
C THR A 56 6.81 10.76 -0.02
N GLU A 57 7.01 11.03 -1.31
CA GLU A 57 7.76 10.14 -2.22
C GLU A 57 9.17 9.85 -1.71
N GLY A 58 9.86 10.88 -1.20
CA GLY A 58 11.21 10.77 -0.65
C GLY A 58 11.31 9.94 0.63
N LYS A 59 10.19 9.57 1.25
CA LYS A 59 10.15 8.72 2.45
C LYS A 59 10.10 7.22 2.12
N ILE A 60 9.63 6.86 0.93
CA ILE A 60 9.54 5.45 0.53
C ILE A 60 10.95 4.91 0.30
N GLU A 61 11.30 3.85 1.01
CA GLU A 61 12.53 3.12 0.72
C GLU A 61 12.39 2.40 -0.63
N ARG A 62 13.34 2.61 -1.53
CA ARG A 62 13.29 2.08 -2.90
C ARG A 62 14.32 0.98 -3.11
N ILE A 63 13.85 -0.13 -3.70
CA ILE A 63 14.74 -1.16 -4.24
C ILE A 63 15.02 -0.79 -5.70
N ALA A 64 16.31 -0.64 -6.03
CA ALA A 64 16.72 -0.31 -7.38
C ALA A 64 16.29 -1.39 -8.38
N SER A 65 15.97 -0.99 -9.60
CA SER A 65 15.54 -1.93 -10.66
C SER A 65 16.64 -2.96 -10.98
N ASP A 66 17.92 -2.58 -10.81
CA ASP A 66 19.07 -3.49 -11.00
C ASP A 66 19.16 -4.57 -9.89
N ASP A 67 18.57 -4.31 -8.71
CA ASP A 67 18.52 -5.24 -7.58
C ASP A 67 17.22 -6.06 -7.54
N LEU A 68 16.26 -5.76 -8.44
CA LEU A 68 14.95 -6.43 -8.52
C LEU A 68 14.58 -6.72 -9.98
N THR A 69 15.43 -7.54 -10.60
CA THR A 69 15.39 -7.84 -12.05
C THR A 69 14.35 -8.86 -12.45
N SER A 70 13.81 -9.59 -11.48
CA SER A 70 12.82 -10.65 -11.69
C SER A 70 11.40 -10.15 -11.84
N LEU A 71 11.15 -8.83 -11.64
CA LEU A 71 9.84 -8.25 -11.90
C LEU A 71 9.52 -8.22 -13.39
N GLU A 72 8.27 -8.50 -13.71
CA GLU A 72 7.76 -8.34 -15.07
C GLU A 72 7.61 -6.87 -15.44
N THR A 73 7.55 -6.61 -16.75
CA THR A 73 7.41 -5.26 -17.28
C THR A 73 6.21 -4.54 -16.65
N ALA A 74 6.40 -3.27 -16.33
CA ALA A 74 5.31 -2.42 -15.81
C ALA A 74 4.14 -2.38 -16.81
N VAL A 75 2.94 -2.63 -16.29
CA VAL A 75 1.70 -2.59 -17.07
C VAL A 75 1.16 -1.17 -17.18
N ALA A 76 0.44 -0.89 -18.25
CA ALA A 76 -0.17 0.41 -18.48
C ALA A 76 -1.22 0.75 -17.40
N SER A 77 -1.54 2.05 -17.26
CA SER A 77 -2.63 2.47 -16.37
C SER A 77 -3.97 1.89 -16.89
N GLY A 78 -4.76 1.34 -15.97
CA GLY A 78 -6.04 0.69 -16.29
C GLY A 78 -5.96 -0.79 -16.62
N GLU A 79 -4.76 -1.36 -16.76
CA GLU A 79 -4.58 -2.81 -16.94
C GLU A 79 -4.46 -3.53 -15.59
N PRO A 80 -4.87 -4.80 -15.52
CA PRO A 80 -4.68 -5.61 -14.32
C PRO A 80 -3.20 -5.71 -13.91
N VAL A 81 -2.95 -5.67 -12.61
CA VAL A 81 -1.59 -5.64 -12.06
C VAL A 81 -1.44 -6.61 -10.89
N ASN A 82 -0.32 -7.32 -10.86
CA ASN A 82 0.04 -8.25 -9.79
C ASN A 82 1.12 -7.65 -8.90
N PHE A 83 0.88 -7.72 -7.60
CA PHE A 83 1.81 -7.33 -6.55
C PHE A 83 2.28 -8.55 -5.77
N LEU A 84 3.53 -8.54 -5.36
CA LEU A 84 4.00 -9.37 -4.26
C LEU A 84 4.10 -8.49 -3.01
N LEU A 85 3.21 -8.75 -2.06
CA LEU A 85 3.18 -8.10 -0.76
C LEU A 85 3.92 -8.99 0.25
N VAL A 86 4.92 -8.42 0.91
CA VAL A 86 5.79 -9.15 1.83
C VAL A 86 5.74 -8.51 3.20
N GLY A 87 5.43 -9.32 4.21
CA GLY A 87 5.55 -8.92 5.61
C GLY A 87 6.83 -9.48 6.21
N VAL A 88 7.70 -8.60 6.68
CA VAL A 88 8.95 -9.01 7.36
C VAL A 88 8.83 -8.84 8.87
N ASP A 89 9.47 -9.74 9.59
CA ASP A 89 9.69 -9.62 11.04
C ASP A 89 11.13 -9.12 11.24
N ASP A 90 11.30 -7.80 11.16
CA ASP A 90 12.56 -7.13 11.49
C ASP A 90 12.44 -6.49 12.87
N ARG A 91 12.97 -7.17 13.87
CA ARG A 91 12.86 -6.73 15.27
C ARG A 91 13.81 -5.61 15.63
N SER A 92 14.77 -5.30 14.77
CA SER A 92 15.67 -4.15 14.95
C SER A 92 14.95 -2.81 14.82
N THR A 93 13.73 -2.82 14.27
CA THR A 93 12.89 -1.64 14.03
C THR A 93 11.77 -1.47 15.04
N LEU A 94 11.59 -2.43 15.97
CA LEU A 94 10.55 -2.33 17.00
C LEU A 94 10.86 -1.19 17.96
N PRO A 95 9.84 -0.43 18.43
CA PRO A 95 10.02 0.48 19.56
C PRO A 95 10.55 -0.25 20.78
N ASP A 96 11.50 0.37 21.51
CA ASP A 96 12.14 -0.24 22.70
C ASP A 96 11.13 -0.77 23.72
N GLU A 97 9.97 -0.12 23.85
CA GLU A 97 8.86 -0.52 24.71
C GLU A 97 8.16 -1.82 24.29
N TRP A 98 8.40 -2.31 23.07
CA TRP A 98 7.84 -3.55 22.53
C TRP A 98 8.82 -4.73 22.56
N ASP A 99 10.12 -4.47 22.72
CA ASP A 99 11.20 -5.49 22.70
C ASP A 99 10.99 -6.58 23.74
N ASP A 100 10.65 -6.21 24.97
CA ASP A 100 10.39 -7.15 26.06
C ASP A 100 9.18 -8.07 25.84
N LYS A 101 8.23 -7.64 24.99
CA LYS A 101 6.96 -8.35 24.74
C LYS A 101 7.08 -9.43 23.66
N PHE A 102 8.02 -9.28 22.73
CA PHE A 102 8.07 -10.11 21.52
C PHE A 102 9.30 -11.03 21.40
N GLY A 103 10.25 -10.95 22.33
CA GLY A 103 11.42 -11.85 22.48
C GLY A 103 12.52 -11.64 21.42
N GLU A 104 13.75 -11.99 21.77
CA GLU A 104 14.93 -11.82 20.91
C GLU A 104 15.04 -12.92 19.83
N PHE A 105 15.08 -12.55 18.54
CA PHE A 105 15.59 -13.39 17.45
C PHE A 105 16.29 -12.51 16.42
N ALA A 106 17.54 -12.81 16.09
CA ALA A 106 18.31 -12.09 15.09
C ALA A 106 17.88 -12.45 13.65
N GLY A 107 17.71 -11.43 12.79
CA GLY A 107 17.57 -11.54 11.35
C GLY A 107 16.16 -11.27 10.81
N ARG A 108 16.12 -10.64 9.62
CA ARG A 108 14.88 -10.38 8.86
C ARG A 108 14.29 -11.69 8.34
N ARG A 109 13.01 -11.94 8.59
CA ARG A 109 12.29 -13.12 8.10
C ARG A 109 10.98 -12.69 7.47
N THR A 110 10.69 -13.25 6.32
CA THR A 110 9.38 -13.08 5.71
C THR A 110 8.38 -14.05 6.36
N ASP A 111 7.42 -13.48 7.05
CA ASP A 111 6.33 -14.22 7.70
C ASP A 111 5.03 -14.15 6.89
N VAL A 112 4.89 -13.16 6.02
CA VAL A 112 3.78 -12.98 5.09
C VAL A 112 4.32 -12.96 3.67
N ILE A 113 3.78 -13.79 2.80
CA ILE A 113 4.01 -13.81 1.36
C ILE A 113 2.63 -13.87 0.72
N MET A 114 2.24 -12.78 0.04
CA MET A 114 0.90 -12.65 -0.50
C MET A 114 0.94 -12.04 -1.89
N LEU A 115 0.28 -12.68 -2.84
CA LEU A 115 -0.01 -12.09 -4.15
C LEU A 115 -1.29 -11.28 -4.05
N ALA A 116 -1.29 -10.08 -4.63
CA ALA A 116 -2.48 -9.27 -4.81
C ALA A 116 -2.67 -8.98 -6.31
N HIS A 117 -3.85 -9.28 -6.83
CA HIS A 117 -4.26 -8.99 -8.20
C HIS A 117 -5.30 -7.89 -8.17
N LEU A 118 -4.94 -6.73 -8.68
CA LEU A 118 -5.84 -5.58 -8.79
C LEU A 118 -6.35 -5.49 -10.23
N VAL A 119 -7.65 -5.63 -10.41
CA VAL A 119 -8.35 -5.29 -11.65
C VAL A 119 -8.99 -3.91 -11.46
N PRO A 120 -8.46 -2.86 -12.11
CA PRO A 120 -8.90 -1.49 -11.90
C PRO A 120 -10.41 -1.31 -11.98
N GLY A 121 -11.02 -0.71 -10.92
CA GLY A 121 -12.45 -0.47 -10.84
C GLY A 121 -13.36 -1.69 -10.73
N GLN A 122 -12.82 -2.91 -10.59
CA GLN A 122 -13.60 -4.15 -10.57
C GLN A 122 -13.40 -4.95 -9.28
N SER A 123 -12.17 -5.41 -8.99
CA SER A 123 -11.90 -6.31 -7.88
C SER A 123 -10.45 -6.27 -7.43
N ILE A 124 -10.25 -6.73 -6.19
CA ILE A 124 -8.94 -7.11 -5.66
C ILE A 124 -9.02 -8.56 -5.23
N GLN A 125 -8.06 -9.37 -5.66
CA GLN A 125 -7.88 -10.72 -5.15
C GLN A 125 -6.59 -10.82 -4.36
N MET A 126 -6.61 -11.54 -3.24
CA MET A 126 -5.44 -11.77 -2.40
C MET A 126 -5.23 -13.28 -2.23
N LEU A 127 -4.08 -13.78 -2.63
CA LEU A 127 -3.70 -15.17 -2.50
C LEU A 127 -2.46 -15.30 -1.62
N SER A 128 -2.65 -15.79 -0.40
CA SER A 128 -1.53 -16.02 0.52
C SER A 128 -0.82 -17.32 0.23
N ILE A 129 0.51 -17.26 0.23
CA ILE A 129 1.40 -18.40 0.09
C ILE A 129 1.99 -18.71 1.47
N PRO A 130 1.78 -19.90 2.05
CA PRO A 130 2.36 -20.25 3.33
C PRO A 130 3.89 -20.18 3.31
N ARG A 131 4.50 -19.49 4.26
CA ARG A 131 5.96 -19.26 4.32
C ARG A 131 6.78 -20.57 4.39
N ASP A 132 6.21 -21.65 4.93
CA ASP A 132 6.85 -22.95 5.06
C ASP A 132 6.61 -23.86 3.82
N TRP A 133 6.08 -23.30 2.72
CA TRP A 133 5.94 -24.01 1.45
C TRP A 133 7.29 -24.54 0.98
N GLN A 134 7.34 -25.83 0.66
CA GLN A 134 8.52 -26.45 0.09
C GLN A 134 8.70 -25.99 -1.36
N ALA A 135 9.64 -25.12 -1.59
CA ALA A 135 9.94 -24.55 -2.91
C ALA A 135 11.32 -24.97 -3.40
N ASN A 136 11.46 -25.00 -4.72
CA ASN A 136 12.78 -25.08 -5.35
C ASN A 136 13.32 -23.66 -5.57
N ILE A 137 14.23 -23.22 -4.70
CA ILE A 137 14.82 -21.88 -4.75
C ILE A 137 15.91 -21.88 -5.84
N PRO A 138 15.79 -21.03 -6.89
CA PRO A 138 16.76 -20.97 -7.97
C PRO A 138 18.21 -20.81 -7.47
N GLY A 139 19.09 -21.71 -7.88
CA GLY A 139 20.50 -21.72 -7.45
C GLY A 139 20.77 -22.22 -6.00
N HIS A 140 19.72 -22.47 -5.19
CA HIS A 140 19.85 -22.83 -3.76
C HIS A 140 19.16 -24.14 -3.37
N GLY A 141 18.51 -24.81 -4.36
CA GLY A 141 17.86 -26.11 -4.15
C GLY A 141 16.57 -26.00 -3.35
N THR A 142 16.13 -27.14 -2.76
CA THR A 142 14.84 -27.23 -2.08
C THR A 142 14.93 -26.70 -0.64
N ASN A 143 14.07 -25.74 -0.30
CA ASN A 143 13.93 -25.20 1.06
C ASN A 143 12.50 -24.65 1.26
N ARG A 144 12.22 -24.05 2.43
CA ARG A 144 11.02 -23.25 2.63
C ARG A 144 11.08 -21.99 1.75
N ILE A 145 9.95 -21.60 1.17
CA ILE A 145 9.90 -20.46 0.24
C ILE A 145 10.42 -19.16 0.86
N ASN A 146 10.18 -18.94 2.16
CA ASN A 146 10.68 -17.77 2.86
C ASN A 146 12.21 -17.73 3.00
N ALA A 147 12.91 -18.87 2.84
CA ALA A 147 14.36 -18.90 2.83
C ALA A 147 14.95 -18.19 1.59
N ALA A 148 14.20 -18.08 0.49
CA ALA A 148 14.63 -17.32 -0.70
C ALA A 148 14.96 -15.86 -0.34
N TYR A 149 14.14 -15.22 0.49
CA TYR A 149 14.39 -13.86 0.95
C TYR A 149 15.67 -13.76 1.79
N VAL A 150 15.92 -14.74 2.66
CA VAL A 150 17.10 -14.74 3.54
C VAL A 150 18.41 -14.90 2.76
N VAL A 151 18.41 -15.69 1.70
CA VAL A 151 19.63 -16.04 0.96
C VAL A 151 19.89 -15.16 -0.26
N GLY A 152 18.86 -14.55 -0.86
CA GLY A 152 18.98 -13.74 -2.06
C GLY A 152 18.08 -12.51 -2.12
N GLY A 153 17.50 -12.11 -0.97
CA GLY A 153 16.70 -10.90 -0.86
C GLY A 153 15.38 -10.94 -1.64
N PRO A 154 14.81 -9.75 -1.89
CA PRO A 154 13.55 -9.58 -2.60
C PRO A 154 13.53 -10.22 -3.99
N ASP A 155 14.58 -10.07 -4.79
CA ASP A 155 14.63 -10.57 -6.17
C ASP A 155 14.50 -12.09 -6.24
N LEU A 156 15.27 -12.81 -5.41
CA LEU A 156 15.19 -14.27 -5.36
C LEU A 156 13.84 -14.75 -4.82
N LEU A 157 13.21 -14.01 -3.91
CA LEU A 157 11.86 -14.32 -3.46
C LEU A 157 10.85 -14.16 -4.61
N VAL A 158 10.90 -13.03 -5.35
CA VAL A 158 10.05 -12.81 -6.54
C VAL A 158 10.23 -13.95 -7.53
N GLN A 159 11.47 -14.27 -7.91
CA GLN A 159 11.79 -15.35 -8.84
C GLN A 159 11.24 -16.70 -8.36
N THR A 160 11.42 -17.01 -7.06
CA THR A 160 10.95 -18.27 -6.48
C THR A 160 9.42 -18.34 -6.51
N VAL A 161 8.72 -17.28 -6.10
CA VAL A 161 7.25 -17.23 -6.13
C VAL A 161 6.74 -17.40 -7.55
N GLN A 162 7.27 -16.66 -8.52
CA GLN A 162 6.87 -16.78 -9.93
C GLN A 162 7.08 -18.21 -10.47
N SER A 163 8.21 -18.84 -10.12
CA SER A 163 8.50 -20.21 -10.53
C SER A 163 7.53 -21.24 -9.95
N GLU A 164 7.12 -21.07 -8.69
CA GLU A 164 6.25 -22.03 -7.98
C GLU A 164 4.78 -21.91 -8.39
N VAL A 165 4.28 -20.70 -8.64
CA VAL A 165 2.86 -20.47 -8.93
C VAL A 165 2.56 -20.11 -10.38
N GLY A 166 3.59 -19.77 -11.18
CA GLY A 166 3.42 -19.41 -12.60
C GLY A 166 2.61 -18.13 -12.80
N ILE A 167 2.69 -17.18 -11.87
CA ILE A 167 1.99 -15.89 -11.93
C ILE A 167 3.05 -14.79 -12.06
N PRO A 168 2.99 -13.95 -13.11
CA PRO A 168 3.91 -12.83 -13.27
C PRO A 168 3.69 -11.78 -12.16
N ILE A 169 4.75 -11.17 -11.64
CA ILE A 169 4.71 -10.15 -10.61
C ILE A 169 5.22 -8.84 -11.21
N ASN A 170 4.39 -7.78 -11.18
CA ASN A 170 4.69 -6.48 -11.76
C ASN A 170 5.30 -5.53 -10.73
N HIS A 171 4.88 -5.63 -9.46
CA HIS A 171 5.35 -4.76 -8.37
C HIS A 171 5.65 -5.56 -7.12
N TYR A 172 6.62 -5.07 -6.37
CA TYR A 172 7.02 -5.58 -5.05
C TYR A 172 6.81 -4.51 -3.98
N MET A 173 6.23 -4.91 -2.86
CA MET A 173 6.08 -4.07 -1.69
C MET A 173 6.33 -4.88 -0.42
N GLU A 174 7.08 -4.29 0.49
CA GLU A 174 7.43 -4.87 1.78
C GLU A 174 7.07 -3.91 2.91
N ILE A 175 6.60 -4.45 4.02
CA ILE A 175 6.35 -3.73 5.28
C ILE A 175 6.75 -4.62 6.45
N ASP A 176 7.33 -4.03 7.49
CA ASP A 176 7.57 -4.74 8.72
C ASP A 176 6.37 -4.64 9.70
N PHE A 177 6.42 -5.43 10.80
CA PHE A 177 5.33 -5.41 11.78
C PHE A 177 5.25 -4.09 12.56
N ALA A 178 6.36 -3.42 12.83
CA ALA A 178 6.36 -2.11 13.46
C ALA A 178 5.69 -1.09 12.54
N GLY A 179 6.01 -1.14 11.24
CA GLY A 179 5.38 -0.34 10.20
C GLY A 179 3.87 -0.54 10.13
N VAL A 180 3.40 -1.79 10.20
CA VAL A 180 1.95 -2.07 10.26
C VAL A 180 1.32 -1.38 11.47
N GLY A 181 1.96 -1.45 12.65
CA GLY A 181 1.48 -0.76 13.84
C GLY A 181 1.38 0.75 13.67
N ALA A 182 2.44 1.37 13.15
CA ALA A 182 2.48 2.82 12.90
C ALA A 182 1.41 3.26 11.88
N VAL A 183 1.19 2.46 10.83
CA VAL A 183 0.14 2.69 9.83
C VAL A 183 -1.25 2.64 10.48
N VAL A 184 -1.54 1.63 11.29
CA VAL A 184 -2.81 1.51 12.04
C VAL A 184 -3.04 2.73 12.94
N ASP A 185 -2.04 3.13 13.71
CA ASP A 185 -2.15 4.27 14.63
C ASP A 185 -2.35 5.59 13.88
N SER A 186 -1.72 5.78 12.71
CA SER A 186 -1.91 6.98 11.89
C SER A 186 -3.32 7.12 11.33
N LEU A 187 -4.05 6.01 11.20
CA LEU A 187 -5.47 5.98 10.81
C LEU A 187 -6.43 6.15 12.00
N GLY A 188 -5.90 6.20 13.23
CA GLY A 188 -6.71 6.22 14.46
C GLY A 188 -7.23 4.85 14.87
N GLY A 189 -6.58 3.78 14.40
CA GLY A 189 -6.96 2.40 14.67
C GLY A 189 -7.64 1.71 13.48
N VAL A 190 -7.78 0.39 13.58
CA VAL A 190 -8.48 -0.45 12.60
C VAL A 190 -9.63 -1.20 13.26
N THR A 191 -10.81 -1.23 12.63
CA THR A 191 -11.99 -1.87 13.20
C THR A 191 -12.15 -3.30 12.66
N ILE A 192 -12.19 -4.26 13.56
CA ILE A 192 -12.45 -5.68 13.26
C ILE A 192 -13.69 -6.14 14.03
N ASP A 193 -14.52 -6.98 13.40
CA ASP A 193 -15.70 -7.58 14.03
C ASP A 193 -15.36 -9.01 14.47
N PHE A 194 -15.43 -9.24 15.79
CA PHE A 194 -15.13 -10.53 16.42
C PHE A 194 -16.42 -11.25 16.76
N THR A 195 -16.65 -12.43 16.17
CA THR A 195 -17.83 -13.25 16.48
C THR A 195 -17.84 -13.71 17.95
N TYR A 196 -16.66 -13.98 18.51
CA TYR A 196 -16.45 -14.39 19.89
C TYR A 196 -15.33 -13.58 20.52
N PRO A 197 -15.31 -13.44 21.86
CA PRO A 197 -14.11 -12.91 22.51
C PRO A 197 -12.89 -13.74 22.12
N GLY A 198 -11.80 -13.05 21.74
CA GLY A 198 -10.58 -13.67 21.27
C GLY A 198 -9.37 -13.36 22.15
N ARG A 199 -8.44 -14.29 22.26
CA ARG A 199 -7.15 -14.07 22.92
C ARG A 199 -6.02 -14.90 22.34
N ASP A 200 -4.80 -14.42 22.50
CA ASP A 200 -3.58 -15.23 22.39
C ASP A 200 -2.57 -14.77 23.43
N THR A 201 -2.33 -15.62 24.44
CA THR A 201 -1.42 -15.30 25.55
C THR A 201 0.04 -15.22 25.13
N THR A 202 0.39 -15.74 23.93
CA THR A 202 1.77 -15.71 23.41
C THR A 202 2.06 -14.37 22.72
N SER A 203 1.09 -13.81 21.99
CA SER A 203 1.20 -12.49 21.34
C SER A 203 0.71 -11.35 22.23
N GLY A 204 0.06 -11.66 23.35
CA GLY A 204 -0.57 -10.66 24.22
C GLY A 204 -1.88 -10.12 23.70
N PHE A 205 -2.43 -10.66 22.59
CA PHE A 205 -3.68 -10.19 22.02
C PHE A 205 -4.88 -10.56 22.90
N GLN A 206 -5.80 -9.61 23.05
CA GLN A 206 -7.12 -9.84 23.63
C GLN A 206 -8.14 -8.86 23.04
N ALA A 207 -9.34 -9.36 22.73
CA ALA A 207 -10.48 -8.55 22.27
C ALA A 207 -11.80 -9.17 22.74
N ASP A 208 -12.78 -8.33 23.00
CA ASP A 208 -14.16 -8.75 23.25
C ASP A 208 -14.88 -9.07 21.94
N ALA A 209 -16.04 -9.75 22.04
CA ALA A 209 -16.91 -9.96 20.88
C ALA A 209 -17.51 -8.66 20.36
N GLY A 210 -17.88 -8.65 19.08
CA GLY A 210 -18.43 -7.51 18.36
C GLY A 210 -17.34 -6.64 17.74
N ARG A 211 -17.73 -5.45 17.33
CA ARG A 211 -16.83 -4.50 16.66
C ARG A 211 -15.84 -3.89 17.65
N GLN A 212 -14.57 -4.13 17.43
CA GLN A 212 -13.47 -3.62 18.24
C GLN A 212 -12.55 -2.77 17.36
N THR A 213 -12.14 -1.60 17.86
CA THR A 213 -11.11 -0.80 17.21
C THR A 213 -9.78 -1.10 17.86
N LEU A 214 -8.89 -1.72 17.10
CA LEU A 214 -7.54 -2.09 17.54
C LEU A 214 -6.58 -0.92 17.26
N ASN A 215 -5.73 -0.59 18.21
CA ASN A 215 -4.57 0.27 17.98
C ASN A 215 -3.43 -0.53 17.31
N GLY A 216 -2.31 0.13 16.98
CA GLY A 216 -1.19 -0.51 16.29
C GLY A 216 -0.63 -1.71 17.03
N GLU A 217 -0.39 -1.62 18.34
CA GLU A 217 0.09 -2.74 19.17
C GLU A 217 -0.88 -3.93 19.10
N GLN A 218 -2.16 -3.69 19.28
CA GLN A 218 -3.19 -4.73 19.26
C GLN A 218 -3.33 -5.37 17.87
N ALA A 219 -3.25 -4.58 16.81
CA ALA A 219 -3.30 -5.06 15.43
C ALA A 219 -2.11 -5.96 15.10
N VAL A 220 -0.89 -5.57 15.51
CA VAL A 220 0.31 -6.39 15.37
C VAL A 220 0.20 -7.67 16.20
N ALA A 221 -0.23 -7.60 17.47
CA ALA A 221 -0.45 -8.76 18.32
C ALA A 221 -1.47 -9.73 17.70
N TYR A 222 -2.56 -9.21 17.10
CA TYR A 222 -3.56 -10.00 16.38
C TYR A 222 -2.98 -10.71 15.16
N ALA A 223 -2.27 -9.99 14.29
CA ALA A 223 -1.65 -10.54 13.09
C ALA A 223 -0.55 -11.59 13.39
N ARG A 224 0.10 -11.48 14.54
CA ARG A 224 1.15 -12.42 14.99
C ARG A 224 0.62 -13.62 15.78
N SER A 225 -0.67 -13.63 16.16
CA SER A 225 -1.27 -14.68 16.96
C SER A 225 -1.13 -16.05 16.30
N ARG A 226 -0.51 -17.01 17.00
CA ARG A 226 -0.34 -18.43 16.56
C ARG A 226 -1.14 -19.40 17.39
N LYS A 227 -1.52 -18.98 18.63
CA LYS A 227 -2.27 -19.79 19.59
C LYS A 227 -3.60 -19.09 19.91
N TYR A 228 -4.21 -18.53 18.88
CA TYR A 228 -5.46 -17.80 19.01
C TYR A 228 -6.58 -18.71 19.50
N GLN A 229 -7.28 -18.26 20.53
CA GLN A 229 -8.41 -18.93 21.14
C GLN A 229 -9.65 -18.04 21.11
N GLU A 230 -10.79 -18.63 21.00
CA GLU A 230 -12.09 -17.99 21.12
C GLU A 230 -12.84 -18.52 22.34
N LEU A 231 -13.57 -17.64 23.04
CA LEU A 231 -14.42 -18.03 24.15
C LEU A 231 -15.78 -18.49 23.61
N ARG A 232 -15.95 -19.80 23.48
CA ARG A 232 -17.17 -20.43 23.02
C ARG A 232 -17.81 -21.22 24.16
N ASN A 233 -19.09 -21.02 24.42
CA ASN A 233 -19.83 -21.72 25.48
C ASN A 233 -19.14 -21.66 26.87
N GLY A 234 -18.47 -20.54 27.18
CA GLY A 234 -17.75 -20.33 28.44
C GLY A 234 -16.39 -21.03 28.55
N GLN A 235 -15.88 -21.62 27.45
CA GLN A 235 -14.56 -22.26 27.39
C GLN A 235 -13.71 -21.65 26.28
N TRP A 236 -12.41 -21.53 26.56
CA TRP A 236 -11.44 -21.08 25.56
C TRP A 236 -11.05 -22.24 24.65
N GLU A 237 -11.46 -22.15 23.39
CA GLU A 237 -11.22 -23.15 22.36
C GLU A 237 -10.25 -22.60 21.32
N SER A 238 -9.37 -23.44 20.78
CA SER A 238 -8.51 -23.04 19.66
C SER A 238 -9.35 -22.75 18.41
N ALA A 239 -9.26 -21.55 17.89
CA ALA A 239 -9.94 -21.14 16.66
C ALA A 239 -9.11 -21.48 15.41
N GLY A 240 -8.69 -22.73 15.32
CA GLY A 240 -7.74 -23.20 14.31
C GLY A 240 -6.29 -22.93 14.70
N GLY A 241 -5.43 -23.92 14.53
CA GLY A 241 -4.03 -23.86 14.96
C GLY A 241 -3.05 -23.51 13.85
N GLY A 242 -1.97 -22.86 14.24
CA GLY A 242 -0.78 -22.71 13.42
C GLY A 242 -0.79 -21.58 12.40
N ASP A 243 0.04 -21.74 11.37
CA ASP A 243 0.33 -20.71 10.36
C ASP A 243 -0.86 -20.38 9.45
N ILE A 244 -1.71 -21.35 9.14
CA ILE A 244 -2.88 -21.13 8.25
C ILE A 244 -3.89 -20.17 8.89
N SER A 245 -4.20 -20.35 10.16
CA SER A 245 -5.12 -19.45 10.87
C SER A 245 -4.52 -18.06 11.10
N ARG A 246 -3.19 -17.96 11.25
CA ARG A 246 -2.47 -16.69 11.29
C ARG A 246 -2.60 -15.95 9.97
N THR A 247 -2.40 -16.63 8.84
CA THR A 247 -2.57 -16.05 7.51
C THR A 247 -3.98 -15.47 7.31
N GLY A 248 -5.03 -16.18 7.77
CA GLY A 248 -6.40 -15.65 7.73
C GLY A 248 -6.57 -14.35 8.53
N ARG A 249 -5.95 -14.23 9.71
CA ARG A 249 -5.98 -12.99 10.51
C ARG A 249 -5.22 -11.85 9.84
N GLN A 250 -4.10 -12.13 9.18
CA GLN A 250 -3.35 -11.15 8.40
C GLN A 250 -4.18 -10.62 7.22
N GLN A 251 -4.87 -11.50 6.49
CA GLN A 251 -5.80 -11.10 5.43
C GLN A 251 -6.94 -10.24 5.99
N GLN A 252 -7.55 -10.65 7.10
CA GLN A 252 -8.62 -9.89 7.75
C GLN A 252 -8.15 -8.49 8.16
N LEU A 253 -6.93 -8.36 8.69
CA LEU A 253 -6.34 -7.07 9.03
C LEU A 253 -6.13 -6.20 7.79
N LEU A 254 -5.63 -6.75 6.69
CA LEU A 254 -5.45 -6.01 5.44
C LEU A 254 -6.78 -5.53 4.85
N ILE A 255 -7.81 -6.38 4.87
CA ILE A 255 -9.16 -5.98 4.42
C ILE A 255 -9.72 -4.86 5.31
N ALA A 256 -9.56 -4.99 6.64
CA ALA A 256 -10.02 -3.97 7.58
C ALA A 256 -9.25 -2.64 7.42
N LEU A 257 -7.94 -2.69 7.13
CA LEU A 257 -7.15 -1.50 6.77
C LEU A 257 -7.64 -0.86 5.47
N PHE A 258 -7.92 -1.66 4.45
CA PHE A 258 -8.48 -1.18 3.20
C PHE A 258 -9.82 -0.47 3.42
N ASP A 259 -10.74 -1.08 4.16
CA ASP A 259 -12.02 -0.47 4.51
C ASP A 259 -11.84 0.83 5.31
N GLN A 260 -10.87 0.86 6.23
CA GLN A 260 -10.56 2.05 7.01
C GLN A 260 -10.05 3.18 6.12
N VAL A 261 -9.09 2.91 5.21
CA VAL A 261 -8.52 3.91 4.30
C VAL A 261 -9.55 4.43 3.30
N THR A 262 -10.44 3.57 2.79
CA THR A 262 -11.47 3.93 1.80
C THR A 262 -12.74 4.50 2.42
N SER A 263 -12.83 4.52 3.76
CA SER A 263 -13.96 5.09 4.50
C SER A 263 -14.04 6.61 4.34
N PRO A 264 -15.23 7.21 4.19
CA PRO A 264 -15.39 8.67 4.16
C PRO A 264 -14.84 9.39 5.39
N SER A 265 -14.82 8.72 6.56
CA SER A 265 -14.26 9.27 7.81
C SER A 265 -12.74 9.42 7.76
N SER A 266 -12.04 8.66 6.92
CA SER A 266 -10.58 8.67 6.80
C SER A 266 -10.06 9.86 6.00
N ALA A 267 -10.91 10.54 5.22
CA ALA A 267 -10.50 11.69 4.40
C ALA A 267 -9.78 12.79 5.22
N PHE A 268 -10.11 12.92 6.50
CA PHE A 268 -9.47 13.86 7.42
C PHE A 268 -8.10 13.40 7.92
N ASN A 269 -7.81 12.10 7.88
CA ASN A 269 -6.56 11.51 8.39
C ASN A 269 -5.54 11.20 7.28
N LEU A 270 -5.94 11.27 6.00
CA LEU A 270 -5.05 10.94 4.87
C LEU A 270 -3.78 11.78 4.83
N ALA A 271 -3.84 13.04 5.26
CA ALA A 271 -2.67 13.91 5.32
C ALA A 271 -1.60 13.43 6.31
N GLY A 272 -1.99 12.78 7.41
CA GLY A 272 -1.07 12.14 8.35
C GLY A 272 -0.70 10.71 7.95
N PHE A 273 -1.65 9.99 7.37
CA PHE A 273 -1.48 8.61 6.94
C PHE A 273 -0.42 8.45 5.83
N LEU A 274 -0.51 9.24 4.75
CA LEU A 274 0.36 9.06 3.58
C LEU A 274 1.86 9.14 3.90
N PRO A 275 2.38 10.13 4.65
CA PRO A 275 3.79 10.15 5.00
C PRO A 275 4.20 9.02 5.94
N THR A 276 3.32 8.61 6.85
CA THR A 276 3.58 7.47 7.76
C THR A 276 3.64 6.17 6.98
N PHE A 277 2.67 5.95 6.09
CA PHE A 277 2.67 4.78 5.21
C PHE A 277 3.92 4.73 4.34
N ALA A 278 4.27 5.84 3.69
CA ALA A 278 5.45 5.96 2.84
C ALA A 278 6.76 5.68 3.58
N ASP A 279 6.86 6.10 4.84
CA ASP A 279 8.03 5.90 5.71
C ASP A 279 8.20 4.45 6.19
N GLN A 280 7.13 3.65 6.13
CA GLN A 280 7.08 2.29 6.66
C GLN A 280 7.12 1.20 5.57
N ILE A 281 7.18 1.59 4.30
CA ILE A 281 7.23 0.63 3.19
C ILE A 281 8.55 0.70 2.44
N THR A 282 8.98 -0.47 1.97
CA THR A 282 10.01 -0.62 0.94
C THR A 282 9.32 -1.10 -0.33
N ALA A 283 9.58 -0.47 -1.49
CA ALA A 283 8.91 -0.79 -2.74
C ALA A 283 9.88 -0.75 -3.94
N ASP A 284 9.49 -1.41 -5.03
CA ASP A 284 10.22 -1.29 -6.29
C ASP A 284 10.19 0.17 -6.82
N GLU A 285 11.18 0.55 -7.63
CA GLU A 285 11.27 1.90 -8.22
C GLU A 285 10.07 2.25 -9.11
N GLY A 286 9.45 1.26 -9.77
CA GLY A 286 8.30 1.46 -10.64
C GLY A 286 7.02 1.80 -9.89
N LEU A 287 6.93 1.43 -8.61
CA LEU A 287 5.75 1.68 -7.76
C LEU A 287 5.83 3.07 -7.11
N THR A 288 5.96 4.12 -7.89
CA THR A 288 5.99 5.51 -7.41
C THR A 288 4.70 5.89 -6.68
N LEU A 289 4.75 6.96 -5.84
CA LEU A 289 3.55 7.48 -5.17
C LEU A 289 2.48 7.90 -6.19
N GLY A 290 2.88 8.41 -7.36
CA GLY A 290 1.97 8.69 -8.47
C GLY A 290 1.27 7.43 -8.98
N ARG A 291 2.02 6.34 -9.18
CA ARG A 291 1.46 5.04 -9.57
C ARG A 291 0.55 4.48 -8.48
N MET A 292 0.95 4.54 -7.21
CA MET A 292 0.11 4.15 -6.08
C MET A 292 -1.19 4.96 -6.02
N ALA A 293 -1.14 6.27 -6.31
CA ALA A 293 -2.32 7.13 -6.33
C ALA A 293 -3.28 6.78 -7.49
N ASP A 294 -2.75 6.44 -8.67
CA ASP A 294 -3.56 5.99 -9.80
C ASP A 294 -4.27 4.67 -9.49
N LEU A 295 -3.53 3.69 -8.97
CA LEU A 295 -4.08 2.40 -8.54
C LEU A 295 -5.06 2.57 -7.37
N GLY A 296 -4.74 3.46 -6.42
CA GLY A 296 -5.60 3.80 -5.29
C GLY A 296 -6.90 4.46 -5.72
N ARG A 297 -6.89 5.32 -6.74
CA ARG A 297 -8.11 5.94 -7.28
C ARG A 297 -9.08 4.88 -7.79
N ASP A 298 -8.57 3.89 -8.50
CA ASP A 298 -9.38 2.77 -8.99
C ASP A 298 -9.89 1.91 -7.82
N ALA A 299 -9.04 1.67 -6.82
CA ALA A 299 -9.38 0.93 -5.61
C ALA A 299 -10.41 1.66 -4.72
N LEU A 300 -10.40 3.01 -4.66
CA LEU A 300 -11.36 3.79 -3.87
C LEU A 300 -12.83 3.60 -4.31
N THR A 301 -13.07 3.13 -5.53
CA THR A 301 -14.41 2.78 -6.01
C THR A 301 -14.88 1.40 -5.51
N LEU A 302 -13.95 0.59 -5.01
CA LEU A 302 -14.21 -0.74 -4.50
C LEU A 302 -14.65 -0.68 -3.03
N ARG A 303 -15.30 -1.75 -2.59
CA ARG A 303 -15.70 -2.00 -1.20
C ARG A 303 -15.14 -3.35 -0.79
N SER A 304 -15.14 -3.65 0.50
CA SER A 304 -14.71 -4.97 1.01
C SER A 304 -15.37 -6.15 0.31
N GLY A 305 -16.62 -5.99 -0.16
CA GLY A 305 -17.31 -6.99 -0.97
C GLY A 305 -16.75 -7.22 -2.38
N ASN A 306 -15.81 -6.37 -2.84
CA ASN A 306 -15.05 -6.57 -4.08
C ASN A 306 -13.66 -7.18 -3.82
N ILE A 307 -13.34 -7.50 -2.57
CA ILE A 307 -12.08 -8.14 -2.19
C ILE A 307 -12.35 -9.61 -1.95
N ASP A 308 -11.70 -10.46 -2.71
CA ASP A 308 -11.70 -11.90 -2.52
C ASP A 308 -10.34 -12.35 -1.99
N SER A 309 -10.32 -13.20 -0.97
CA SER A 309 -9.07 -13.61 -0.33
C SER A 309 -9.07 -15.09 -0.01
N ALA A 310 -7.93 -15.72 -0.30
CA ALA A 310 -7.72 -17.12 0.00
C ALA A 310 -6.27 -17.40 0.41
N THR A 311 -6.07 -18.52 1.05
CA THR A 311 -4.73 -19.12 1.25
C THR A 311 -4.65 -20.35 0.37
N VAL A 312 -3.52 -20.50 -0.32
CA VAL A 312 -3.30 -21.74 -1.11
C VAL A 312 -3.45 -22.95 -0.21
N PRO A 313 -4.34 -23.90 -0.55
CA PRO A 313 -4.53 -25.10 0.25
C PRO A 313 -3.26 -25.96 0.30
N VAL A 314 -2.80 -26.29 1.50
CA VAL A 314 -1.57 -27.05 1.73
C VAL A 314 -1.78 -28.15 2.75
N ARG A 315 -0.90 -29.14 2.72
CA ARG A 315 -0.79 -30.21 3.73
C ARG A 315 0.61 -30.28 4.30
N ASN A 316 0.72 -30.75 5.51
CA ASN A 316 2.01 -30.96 6.16
C ASN A 316 2.82 -32.02 5.41
N HIS A 317 4.11 -31.78 5.27
CA HIS A 317 5.07 -32.67 4.63
C HIS A 317 6.39 -32.69 5.40
N LYS A 318 7.00 -33.88 5.52
CA LYS A 318 8.35 -34.03 6.03
C LYS A 318 9.29 -34.29 4.88
N GLY A 319 10.19 -33.36 4.63
CA GLY A 319 11.18 -33.45 3.57
C GLY A 319 12.17 -34.60 3.79
N SER A 320 12.87 -35.00 2.74
CA SER A 320 13.94 -36.00 2.80
C SER A 320 15.11 -35.56 3.68
N ASP A 321 15.26 -34.26 3.92
CA ASP A 321 16.21 -33.62 4.84
C ASP A 321 15.75 -33.66 6.32
N GLY A 322 14.58 -34.25 6.59
CA GLY A 322 13.98 -34.36 7.93
C GLY A 322 13.28 -33.10 8.42
N ARG A 323 13.29 -31.99 7.66
CA ARG A 323 12.61 -30.75 8.03
C ARG A 323 11.10 -30.82 7.77
N ALA A 324 10.35 -30.03 8.53
CA ALA A 324 8.92 -29.83 8.32
C ALA A 324 8.69 -28.77 7.26
N TYR A 325 7.82 -29.09 6.29
CA TYR A 325 7.35 -28.24 5.20
C TYR A 325 5.84 -28.32 5.12
N VAL A 326 5.27 -27.45 4.26
CA VAL A 326 3.94 -27.68 3.69
C VAL A 326 4.06 -27.80 2.17
N VAL A 327 3.21 -28.63 1.58
CA VAL A 327 3.14 -28.79 0.11
C VAL A 327 1.72 -28.58 -0.35
N PRO A 328 1.50 -28.10 -1.59
CA PRO A 328 0.16 -27.91 -2.13
C PRO A 328 -0.66 -29.20 -2.10
N THR A 329 -1.96 -29.06 -1.87
CA THR A 329 -2.93 -30.15 -2.08
C THR A 329 -3.36 -30.21 -3.55
N ASP A 330 -4.14 -31.24 -3.92
CA ASP A 330 -4.67 -31.35 -5.27
C ASP A 330 -5.61 -30.17 -5.63
N GLU A 331 -6.21 -29.53 -4.64
CA GLU A 331 -7.08 -28.36 -4.81
C GLU A 331 -6.30 -27.06 -5.05
N ALA A 332 -5.03 -27.00 -4.67
CA ALA A 332 -4.23 -25.78 -4.72
C ALA A 332 -4.17 -25.16 -6.10
N GLN A 333 -4.10 -26.01 -7.16
CA GLN A 333 -4.05 -25.54 -8.54
C GLN A 333 -5.31 -24.73 -8.91
N ALA A 334 -6.49 -25.12 -8.43
CA ALA A 334 -7.73 -24.41 -8.72
C ALA A 334 -7.71 -22.99 -8.10
N PHE A 335 -7.09 -22.79 -6.92
CA PHE A 335 -6.92 -21.47 -6.32
C PHE A 335 -5.93 -20.59 -7.11
N ILE A 336 -4.81 -21.18 -7.54
CA ILE A 336 -3.81 -20.50 -8.38
C ILE A 336 -4.41 -20.09 -9.72
N ASP A 337 -5.19 -20.97 -10.36
CA ASP A 337 -5.83 -20.70 -11.65
C ASP A 337 -6.96 -19.67 -11.51
N ALA A 338 -7.73 -19.71 -10.43
CA ALA A 338 -8.74 -18.69 -10.12
C ALA A 338 -8.08 -17.30 -9.99
N PHE A 339 -7.00 -17.19 -9.23
CA PHE A 339 -6.23 -15.95 -9.09
C PHE A 339 -5.67 -15.48 -10.44
N ARG A 340 -5.03 -16.36 -11.21
CA ARG A 340 -4.45 -16.04 -12.52
C ARG A 340 -5.49 -15.48 -13.49
N ASN A 341 -6.71 -15.98 -13.43
CA ASN A 341 -7.80 -15.64 -14.36
C ASN A 341 -8.75 -14.55 -13.79
N GLY A 342 -8.47 -13.98 -12.62
CA GLY A 342 -9.34 -13.01 -11.97
C GLY A 342 -10.73 -13.55 -11.62
N GLN A 343 -10.84 -14.86 -11.34
CA GLN A 343 -12.09 -15.54 -11.01
C GLN A 343 -12.21 -15.76 -9.49
N PRO A 344 -13.42 -15.76 -8.92
CA PRO A 344 -13.62 -16.06 -7.52
C PRO A 344 -12.94 -17.35 -7.09
N PHE A 345 -12.36 -17.35 -5.89
CA PHE A 345 -11.74 -18.56 -5.35
C PHE A 345 -12.77 -19.68 -5.15
N PRO A 346 -12.37 -20.94 -5.31
CA PRO A 346 -13.21 -22.08 -4.96
C PRO A 346 -13.66 -21.99 -3.50
N GLY A 347 -14.97 -22.22 -3.27
CA GLY A 347 -15.59 -22.21 -1.95
C GLY A 347 -15.41 -23.52 -1.18
#